data_d80b6aa672ed39f13e35a37ad1dc7dcc
#
_entry.id   d80b6aa672ed39f13e35a37ad1dc7dcc
#
_cell.length_a   1.000
_cell.length_b   1.000
_cell.length_c   1.000
_cell.angle_alpha   90.00
_cell.angle_beta   90.00
_cell.angle_gamma   90.00
#
_symmetry.space_group_name_H-M   'P 1'
#
loop_
_entity.id
_entity.type
_entity.pdbx_description
1 polymer ?
#
loop_
_entity_poly.entity_id
_entity_poly.type
_entity_poly.pdbx_seq_one_letter_code
_entity_poly.pdbx_strand_id
1 'polypeptide(L)'
;MRVFTTVPQHDLRLVPEAARAAEAEGYDGIISMENQHDPFLALAVAGAATERLELHTGVAISFARTPMAVAETGWDMAGSTGGRFVIGLGSQVRAHNERRFSVPWTPPAPRMREYVQVLRAIWRCWKDGEKPAYQGQHYRFTLMTPNFTPPQIAAPPPPVMIAAVGPAMLKVAAEECDGVKLHGFCTRKYLTDAIMPRIEAGLAVAGRKRENYETSGGGFLATGPDDATVAKRFEWVRQRVAFYGSTPAYYPVLAAHGLEDLGLKLNALTREGKWGEMAKEVPDDVAHLFAAVGRHDQIVDAIERRFGGLVDSLTLRGDGVGEVPPGLVQDIRRVPHRYRGPAV
;
A
#
# COMPACT_ATOMS: atom_id res chain seq x y z
N MET A 1 -4.20 3.84 -15.78
CA MET A 1 -3.71 3.43 -14.44
C MET A 1 -3.57 4.67 -13.57
N ARG A 2 -3.82 4.59 -12.27
CA ARG A 2 -3.63 5.72 -11.36
C ARG A 2 -2.16 5.82 -10.95
N VAL A 3 -1.63 7.03 -10.84
CA VAL A 3 -0.22 7.27 -10.57
C VAL A 3 -0.07 8.10 -9.31
N PHE A 4 0.60 7.55 -8.31
CA PHE A 4 0.88 8.20 -7.04
C PHE A 4 2.35 8.61 -6.93
N THR A 5 2.62 9.55 -6.03
CA THR A 5 3.97 9.97 -5.66
C THR A 5 4.13 10.03 -4.14
N THR A 6 5.32 10.39 -3.68
CA THR A 6 5.61 10.63 -2.26
C THR A 6 6.00 12.09 -2.03
N VAL A 7 5.95 12.53 -0.77
CA VAL A 7 6.43 13.86 -0.35
C VAL A 7 7.50 13.72 0.73
N PRO A 8 8.33 14.76 0.96
CA PRO A 8 9.32 14.76 2.03
C PRO A 8 8.66 14.61 3.41
N GLN A 9 8.92 13.49 4.11
CA GLN A 9 8.38 13.28 5.47
C GLN A 9 9.30 13.78 6.58
N HIS A 10 10.58 13.99 6.27
CA HIS A 10 11.60 14.41 7.23
C HIS A 10 11.52 15.89 7.61
N ASP A 11 10.90 16.72 6.79
CA ASP A 11 10.65 18.14 7.07
C ASP A 11 9.27 18.54 6.53
N LEU A 12 8.32 18.72 7.43
CA LEU A 12 6.94 19.05 7.05
C LEU A 12 6.80 20.41 6.35
N ARG A 13 7.78 21.32 6.50
CA ARG A 13 7.79 22.63 5.82
C ARG A 13 7.97 22.50 4.31
N LEU A 14 8.56 21.39 3.83
CA LEU A 14 8.77 21.12 2.40
C LEU A 14 7.52 20.49 1.75
N VAL A 15 6.61 19.96 2.54
CA VAL A 15 5.43 19.21 2.03
C VAL A 15 4.51 20.07 1.18
N PRO A 16 4.13 21.33 1.55
CA PRO A 16 3.19 22.12 0.76
C PRO A 16 3.66 22.38 -0.68
N GLU A 17 4.94 22.68 -0.87
CA GLU A 17 5.49 22.92 -2.20
C GLU A 17 5.54 21.62 -3.01
N ALA A 18 6.06 20.54 -2.44
CA ALA A 18 6.13 19.23 -3.09
C ALA A 18 4.74 18.69 -3.46
N ALA A 19 3.73 18.90 -2.61
CA ALA A 19 2.36 18.45 -2.87
C ALA A 19 1.72 19.26 -4.01
N ARG A 20 1.88 20.60 -4.04
CA ARG A 20 1.39 21.43 -5.16
C ARG A 20 2.08 21.09 -6.47
N ALA A 21 3.39 20.83 -6.44
CA ALA A 21 4.13 20.37 -7.63
C ALA A 21 3.58 19.04 -8.16
N ALA A 22 3.35 18.05 -7.28
CA ALA A 22 2.74 16.79 -7.65
C ALA A 22 1.33 16.95 -8.26
N GLU A 23 0.52 17.86 -7.70
CA GLU A 23 -0.80 18.17 -8.24
C GLU A 23 -0.73 18.82 -9.63
N ALA A 24 0.21 19.74 -9.84
CA ALA A 24 0.45 20.38 -11.14
C ALA A 24 1.01 19.40 -12.19
N GLU A 25 1.84 18.45 -11.80
CA GLU A 25 2.37 17.38 -12.66
C GLU A 25 1.30 16.35 -13.05
N GLY A 26 0.11 16.37 -12.41
CA GLY A 26 -1.03 15.52 -12.75
C GLY A 26 -1.03 14.15 -12.09
N TYR A 27 -0.32 13.99 -10.98
CA TYR A 27 -0.47 12.79 -10.14
C TYR A 27 -1.89 12.66 -9.61
N ASP A 28 -2.34 11.42 -9.41
CA ASP A 28 -3.66 11.14 -8.82
C ASP A 28 -3.64 11.27 -7.29
N GLY A 29 -2.48 11.13 -6.65
CA GLY A 29 -2.36 11.28 -5.22
C GLY A 29 -0.95 11.12 -4.65
N ILE A 30 -0.88 11.21 -3.33
CA ILE A 30 0.33 11.09 -2.53
C ILE A 30 0.21 9.86 -1.63
N ILE A 31 1.29 9.08 -1.54
CA ILE A 31 1.42 7.98 -0.57
C ILE A 31 2.48 8.33 0.47
N SER A 32 2.13 8.18 1.74
CA SER A 32 3.02 8.35 2.89
C SER A 32 3.20 7.04 3.64
N MET A 33 4.46 6.63 3.88
CA MET A 33 4.79 5.35 4.52
C MET A 33 5.21 5.55 5.98
N GLU A 34 4.86 4.57 6.84
CA GLU A 34 5.37 4.53 8.21
C GLU A 34 6.61 3.65 8.31
N ASN A 35 7.79 4.27 8.26
CA ASN A 35 9.06 3.63 8.54
C ASN A 35 9.89 4.43 9.57
N GLN A 36 10.35 5.62 9.25
CA GLN A 36 11.09 6.53 10.12
C GLN A 36 10.21 7.65 10.68
N HIS A 37 9.12 7.98 9.99
CA HIS A 37 8.22 9.09 10.29
C HIS A 37 6.77 8.62 10.43
N ASP A 38 5.94 9.43 11.09
CA ASP A 38 4.50 9.23 11.16
C ASP A 38 3.88 9.40 9.76
N PRO A 39 2.98 8.48 9.33
CA PRO A 39 2.44 8.52 7.97
C PRO A 39 1.33 9.56 7.78
N PHE A 40 0.71 10.08 8.84
CA PHE A 40 -0.44 10.98 8.75
C PHE A 40 -0.04 12.45 8.67
N LEU A 41 1.03 12.86 9.36
CA LEU A 41 1.41 14.27 9.47
C LEU A 41 1.70 14.93 8.12
N ALA A 42 2.49 14.27 7.27
CA ALA A 42 2.80 14.79 5.94
C ALA A 42 1.52 14.86 5.06
N LEU A 43 0.61 13.89 5.19
CA LEU A 43 -0.65 13.89 4.45
C LEU A 43 -1.61 14.99 4.90
N ALA A 44 -1.65 15.31 6.20
CA ALA A 44 -2.44 16.42 6.71
C ALA A 44 -1.97 17.76 6.12
N VAL A 45 -0.65 17.98 6.09
CA VAL A 45 -0.06 19.19 5.49
C VAL A 45 -0.28 19.24 3.98
N ALA A 46 -0.10 18.11 3.27
CA ALA A 46 -0.37 18.01 1.84
C ALA A 46 -1.85 18.26 1.52
N GLY A 47 -2.77 17.72 2.32
CA GLY A 47 -4.21 17.91 2.17
C GLY A 47 -4.67 19.35 2.29
N ALA A 48 -4.07 20.10 3.22
CA ALA A 48 -4.31 21.53 3.39
C ALA A 48 -3.73 22.40 2.25
N ALA A 49 -2.75 21.87 1.49
CA ALA A 49 -2.04 22.59 0.44
C ALA A 49 -2.54 22.27 -0.98
N THR A 50 -3.45 21.29 -1.15
CA THR A 50 -3.93 20.77 -2.44
C THR A 50 -5.44 20.61 -2.47
N GLU A 51 -6.03 20.54 -3.68
CA GLU A 51 -7.47 20.47 -3.87
C GLU A 51 -7.95 19.12 -4.45
N ARG A 52 -7.11 18.41 -5.20
CA ARG A 52 -7.51 17.23 -5.98
C ARG A 52 -6.79 15.94 -5.60
N LEU A 53 -5.56 16.03 -5.10
CA LEU A 53 -4.75 14.84 -4.79
C LEU A 53 -5.41 13.98 -3.73
N GLU A 54 -5.51 12.69 -3.98
CA GLU A 54 -5.81 11.72 -2.95
C GLU A 54 -4.61 11.52 -2.02
N LEU A 55 -4.89 11.23 -0.77
CA LEU A 55 -3.91 11.18 0.31
C LEU A 55 -3.98 9.81 0.96
N HIS A 56 -3.00 8.96 0.68
CA HIS A 56 -3.01 7.58 1.13
C HIS A 56 -1.92 7.31 2.17
N THR A 57 -2.26 6.68 3.29
CA THR A 57 -1.21 5.98 4.04
C THR A 57 -0.82 4.70 3.31
N GLY A 58 0.45 4.45 3.15
CA GLY A 58 0.91 3.29 2.38
C GLY A 58 2.09 2.55 2.97
N VAL A 59 1.99 2.02 4.19
CA VAL A 59 0.83 1.88 5.06
C VAL A 59 1.10 2.48 6.44
N ALA A 60 0.03 2.77 7.20
CA ALA A 60 0.14 3.03 8.63
C ALA A 60 0.15 1.69 9.40
N ILE A 61 0.99 1.59 10.44
CA ILE A 61 1.09 0.37 11.26
C ILE A 61 -0.11 0.31 12.20
N SER A 62 -1.04 -0.62 11.92
CA SER A 62 -2.33 -0.70 12.60
C SER A 62 -2.24 -1.08 14.08
N PHE A 63 -1.46 -2.13 14.41
CA PHE A 63 -1.50 -2.70 15.77
C PHE A 63 -0.81 -1.84 16.82
N ALA A 64 0.02 -0.89 16.41
CA ALA A 64 0.61 0.11 17.29
C ALA A 64 -0.35 1.27 17.62
N ARG A 65 -1.51 1.34 16.95
CA ARG A 65 -2.57 2.35 17.15
C ARG A 65 -3.89 1.66 17.47
N THR A 66 -4.70 2.23 18.35
CA THR A 66 -6.05 1.72 18.56
C THR A 66 -6.95 2.04 17.36
N PRO A 67 -7.98 1.22 17.08
CA PRO A 67 -8.96 1.58 16.05
C PRO A 67 -9.61 2.95 16.28
N MET A 68 -9.85 3.32 17.55
CA MET A 68 -10.42 4.63 17.90
C MET A 68 -9.53 5.79 17.43
N ALA A 69 -8.22 5.75 17.77
CA ALA A 69 -7.28 6.80 17.36
C ALA A 69 -7.18 6.94 15.82
N VAL A 70 -7.23 5.82 15.10
CA VAL A 70 -7.23 5.85 13.62
C VAL A 70 -8.57 6.31 13.08
N ALA A 71 -9.68 5.98 13.75
CA ALA A 71 -11.02 6.46 13.34
C ALA A 71 -11.13 7.99 13.47
N GLU A 72 -10.63 8.57 14.57
CA GLU A 72 -10.56 10.02 14.79
C GLU A 72 -9.73 10.69 13.70
N THR A 73 -8.49 10.24 13.50
CA THR A 73 -7.63 10.77 12.43
C THR A 73 -8.29 10.66 11.05
N GLY A 74 -8.90 9.51 10.75
CA GLY A 74 -9.58 9.28 9.48
C GLY A 74 -10.78 10.22 9.27
N TRP A 75 -11.58 10.44 10.31
CA TRP A 75 -12.73 11.35 10.27
C TRP A 75 -12.31 12.79 10.02
N ASP A 76 -11.33 13.28 10.79
CA ASP A 76 -10.81 14.64 10.65
C ASP A 76 -10.17 14.87 9.28
N MET A 77 -9.39 13.91 8.80
CA MET A 77 -8.78 13.97 7.47
C MET A 77 -9.82 13.94 6.36
N ALA A 78 -10.84 13.09 6.45
CA ALA A 78 -11.91 13.04 5.45
C ALA A 78 -12.69 14.37 5.41
N GLY A 79 -13.06 14.90 6.57
CA GLY A 79 -13.75 16.20 6.68
C GLY A 79 -12.91 17.35 6.11
N SER A 80 -11.65 17.44 6.51
CA SER A 80 -10.75 18.55 6.13
C SER A 80 -10.31 18.50 4.67
N THR A 81 -10.34 17.32 4.03
CA THR A 81 -9.90 17.15 2.63
C THR A 81 -11.04 16.91 1.65
N GLY A 82 -12.30 17.02 2.09
CA GLY A 82 -13.45 16.75 1.22
C GLY A 82 -13.53 15.31 0.72
N GLY A 83 -13.10 14.32 1.56
CA GLY A 83 -13.16 12.90 1.24
C GLY A 83 -11.97 12.35 0.44
N ARG A 84 -10.92 13.12 0.24
CA ARG A 84 -9.72 12.69 -0.51
C ARG A 84 -8.77 11.77 0.27
N PHE A 85 -9.04 11.51 1.54
CA PHE A 85 -8.18 10.69 2.38
C PHE A 85 -8.54 9.21 2.33
N VAL A 86 -7.54 8.33 2.18
CA VAL A 86 -7.66 6.88 2.13
C VAL A 86 -6.72 6.26 3.16
N ILE A 87 -7.25 5.41 4.03
CA ILE A 87 -6.47 4.73 5.06
C ILE A 87 -5.91 3.43 4.52
N GLY A 88 -4.59 3.35 4.35
CA GLY A 88 -3.88 2.10 4.10
C GLY A 88 -3.23 1.59 5.39
N LEU A 89 -3.61 0.40 5.85
CA LEU A 89 -3.15 -0.22 7.08
C LEU A 89 -2.24 -1.42 6.82
N GLY A 90 -1.29 -1.65 7.72
CA GLY A 90 -0.44 -2.83 7.70
C GLY A 90 -0.22 -3.42 9.09
N SER A 91 -0.15 -4.74 9.19
CA SER A 91 0.06 -5.45 10.47
C SER A 91 1.48 -5.31 11.02
N GLN A 92 2.44 -4.93 10.20
CA GLN A 92 3.88 -5.03 10.47
C GLN A 92 4.29 -6.47 10.81
N VAL A 93 5.58 -6.73 11.01
CA VAL A 93 6.11 -8.05 11.42
C VAL A 93 6.21 -8.17 12.94
N ARG A 94 6.24 -9.41 13.46
CA ARG A 94 6.26 -9.70 14.89
C ARG A 94 7.33 -8.93 15.65
N ALA A 95 8.58 -8.96 15.14
CA ALA A 95 9.71 -8.33 15.83
C ALA A 95 9.51 -6.81 16.05
N HIS A 96 8.94 -6.10 15.07
CA HIS A 96 8.64 -4.68 15.22
C HIS A 96 7.47 -4.43 16.18
N ASN A 97 6.41 -5.25 16.12
CA ASN A 97 5.30 -5.12 17.07
C ASN A 97 5.80 -5.27 18.52
N GLU A 98 6.51 -6.37 18.81
CA GLU A 98 6.93 -6.68 20.18
C GLU A 98 8.07 -5.78 20.69
N ARG A 99 9.11 -5.54 19.86
CA ARG A 99 10.36 -4.91 20.33
C ARG A 99 10.46 -3.41 20.04
N ARG A 100 9.70 -2.88 19.06
CA ARG A 100 9.69 -1.46 18.72
C ARG A 100 8.45 -0.75 19.25
N PHE A 101 7.29 -1.40 19.19
CA PHE A 101 6.01 -0.81 19.57
C PHE A 101 5.45 -1.34 20.90
N SER A 102 6.09 -2.32 21.51
CA SER A 102 5.63 -2.95 22.78
C SER A 102 4.21 -3.52 22.69
N VAL A 103 3.84 -4.04 21.52
CA VAL A 103 2.53 -4.62 21.23
C VAL A 103 2.64 -6.13 21.21
N PRO A 104 1.87 -6.89 22.00
CA PRO A 104 1.84 -8.34 21.96
C PRO A 104 1.46 -8.85 20.55
N TRP A 105 2.19 -9.87 20.08
CA TRP A 105 1.89 -10.50 18.81
C TRP A 105 0.71 -11.47 18.93
N THR A 106 -0.22 -11.35 18.02
CA THR A 106 -1.32 -12.28 17.81
C THR A 106 -1.47 -12.57 16.31
N PRO A 107 -2.19 -13.64 15.90
CA PRO A 107 -2.43 -13.91 14.48
C PRO A 107 -2.94 -12.67 13.74
N PRO A 108 -2.21 -12.17 12.71
CA PRO A 108 -2.47 -10.82 12.20
C PRO A 108 -3.76 -10.71 11.36
N ALA A 109 -4.16 -11.77 10.64
CA ALA A 109 -5.32 -11.67 9.76
C ALA A 109 -6.65 -11.58 10.53
N PRO A 110 -6.94 -12.43 11.55
CA PRO A 110 -8.13 -12.26 12.40
C PRO A 110 -8.15 -10.91 13.10
N ARG A 111 -7.02 -10.47 13.67
CA ARG A 111 -6.92 -9.17 14.34
C ARG A 111 -7.14 -7.99 13.39
N MET A 112 -6.63 -8.06 12.16
CA MET A 112 -6.85 -7.03 11.14
C MET A 112 -8.33 -6.98 10.71
N ARG A 113 -8.99 -8.13 10.58
CA ARG A 113 -10.44 -8.19 10.30
C ARG A 113 -11.24 -7.42 11.36
N GLU A 114 -11.02 -7.73 12.62
CA GLU A 114 -11.69 -7.02 13.70
C GLU A 114 -11.33 -5.53 13.72
N TYR A 115 -10.07 -5.18 13.43
CA TYR A 115 -9.63 -3.79 13.37
C TYR A 115 -10.46 -2.98 12.37
N VAL A 116 -10.61 -3.50 11.14
CA VAL A 116 -11.40 -2.84 10.09
C VAL A 116 -12.89 -2.80 10.47
N GLN A 117 -13.43 -3.87 11.04
CA GLN A 117 -14.82 -3.93 11.48
C GLN A 117 -15.11 -2.90 12.58
N VAL A 118 -14.18 -2.74 13.52
CA VAL A 118 -14.31 -1.72 14.60
C VAL A 118 -14.22 -0.30 14.02
N LEU A 119 -13.31 -0.02 13.10
CA LEU A 119 -13.26 1.28 12.41
C LEU A 119 -14.63 1.62 11.79
N ARG A 120 -15.19 0.68 11.04
CA ARG A 120 -16.51 0.87 10.41
C ARG A 120 -17.62 1.02 11.44
N ALA A 121 -17.59 0.29 12.56
CA ALA A 121 -18.58 0.42 13.63
C ALA A 121 -18.50 1.79 14.33
N ILE A 122 -17.28 2.31 14.54
CA ILE A 122 -17.08 3.66 15.09
C ILE A 122 -17.67 4.71 14.15
N TRP A 123 -17.37 4.65 12.86
CA TRP A 123 -17.89 5.64 11.89
C TRP A 123 -19.41 5.55 11.69
N ARG A 124 -20.02 4.35 11.70
CA ARG A 124 -21.50 4.23 11.71
C ARG A 124 -22.10 4.82 12.99
N CYS A 125 -21.47 4.63 14.13
CA CYS A 125 -21.91 5.28 15.37
C CYS A 125 -21.89 6.81 15.22
N TRP A 126 -20.85 7.40 14.64
CA TRP A 126 -20.76 8.83 14.44
C TRP A 126 -21.67 9.35 13.33
N LYS A 127 -21.71 8.69 12.19
CA LYS A 127 -22.46 9.13 10.99
C LYS A 127 -23.95 8.84 11.10
N ASP A 128 -24.30 7.63 11.52
CA ASP A 128 -25.66 7.10 11.43
C ASP A 128 -26.35 7.01 12.81
N GLY A 129 -25.65 7.32 13.90
CA GLY A 129 -26.16 7.23 15.28
C GLY A 129 -26.33 5.78 15.78
N GLU A 130 -25.66 4.79 15.15
CA GLU A 130 -25.71 3.41 15.62
C GLU A 130 -25.14 3.31 17.05
N LYS A 131 -25.78 2.47 17.89
CA LYS A 131 -25.25 2.23 19.23
C LYS A 131 -23.94 1.45 19.19
N PRO A 132 -22.91 1.84 19.98
CA PRO A 132 -21.67 1.09 20.06
C PRO A 132 -21.91 -0.29 20.71
N ALA A 133 -21.80 -1.35 19.93
CA ALA A 133 -22.11 -2.71 20.36
C ALA A 133 -21.07 -3.75 19.89
N TYR A 134 -19.92 -3.32 19.36
CA TYR A 134 -18.93 -4.26 18.85
C TYR A 134 -18.16 -4.96 20.00
N GLN A 135 -18.13 -6.29 19.97
CA GLN A 135 -17.38 -7.12 20.88
C GLN A 135 -16.70 -8.25 20.11
N GLY A 136 -15.40 -8.11 19.87
CA GLY A 136 -14.54 -9.11 19.25
C GLY A 136 -13.57 -9.75 20.25
N GLN A 137 -12.71 -10.60 19.71
CA GLN A 137 -11.63 -11.23 20.48
C GLN A 137 -10.51 -10.25 20.80
N HIS A 138 -10.20 -9.35 19.87
CA HIS A 138 -9.06 -8.40 19.95
C HIS A 138 -9.50 -7.00 20.31
N TYR A 139 -10.70 -6.59 19.93
CA TYR A 139 -11.17 -5.22 20.10
C TYR A 139 -12.60 -5.18 20.64
N ARG A 140 -12.90 -4.08 21.36
CA ARG A 140 -14.23 -3.81 21.90
C ARG A 140 -14.57 -2.34 21.70
N PHE A 141 -15.78 -2.06 21.22
CA PHE A 141 -16.33 -0.72 21.10
C PHE A 141 -17.78 -0.74 21.61
N THR A 142 -17.98 -0.38 22.86
CA THR A 142 -19.28 -0.46 23.58
C THR A 142 -19.63 0.81 24.34
N LEU A 143 -18.80 1.87 24.17
CA LEU A 143 -19.03 3.15 24.82
C LEU A 143 -18.76 4.28 23.82
N MET A 144 -19.71 5.22 23.72
CA MET A 144 -19.58 6.50 23.08
C MET A 144 -20.48 7.48 23.82
N THR A 145 -19.95 8.62 24.19
CA THR A 145 -20.72 9.67 24.88
C THR A 145 -20.76 10.94 24.04
N PRO A 146 -21.77 11.82 24.24
CA PRO A 146 -21.94 13.02 23.40
C PRO A 146 -20.70 13.90 23.30
N ASN A 147 -19.93 14.05 24.39
CA ASN A 147 -18.73 14.90 24.42
C ASN A 147 -17.57 14.35 23.60
N PHE A 148 -17.59 13.06 23.23
CA PHE A 148 -16.57 12.39 22.43
C PHE A 148 -17.06 12.02 21.03
N THR A 149 -18.30 12.36 20.70
CA THR A 149 -18.85 12.17 19.34
C THR A 149 -18.49 13.40 18.50
N PRO A 150 -17.70 13.25 17.43
CA PRO A 150 -17.32 14.39 16.59
C PRO A 150 -18.54 14.95 15.85
N PRO A 151 -18.49 16.23 15.40
CA PRO A 151 -19.49 16.79 14.51
C PRO A 151 -19.59 15.99 13.20
N GLN A 152 -20.77 16.08 12.56
CA GLN A 152 -20.99 15.50 11.24
C GLN A 152 -20.06 16.15 10.20
N ILE A 153 -19.55 15.35 9.28
CA ILE A 153 -18.78 15.81 8.11
C ILE A 153 -19.60 15.56 6.83
N ALA A 154 -19.42 16.41 5.84
CA ALA A 154 -20.11 16.25 4.54
C ALA A 154 -19.55 15.06 3.74
N ALA A 155 -18.25 14.75 3.92
CA ALA A 155 -17.60 13.65 3.25
C ALA A 155 -18.02 12.29 3.82
N PRO A 156 -17.95 11.19 3.04
CA PRO A 156 -18.06 9.85 3.59
C PRO A 156 -16.86 9.52 4.47
N PRO A 157 -16.98 8.53 5.40
CA PRO A 157 -15.82 7.97 6.08
C PRO A 157 -14.77 7.50 5.07
N PRO A 158 -13.47 7.58 5.41
CA PRO A 158 -12.41 7.26 4.45
C PRO A 158 -12.45 5.80 4.02
N PRO A 159 -12.19 5.50 2.74
CA PRO A 159 -11.94 4.13 2.29
C PRO A 159 -10.79 3.49 3.07
N VAL A 160 -10.90 2.19 3.34
CA VAL A 160 -9.88 1.42 4.04
C VAL A 160 -9.24 0.41 3.11
N MET A 161 -7.94 0.46 2.98
CA MET A 161 -7.11 -0.52 2.29
C MET A 161 -6.19 -1.22 3.29
N ILE A 162 -5.81 -2.47 3.04
CA ILE A 162 -4.79 -3.13 3.87
C ILE A 162 -3.66 -3.72 3.04
N ALA A 163 -2.45 -3.75 3.61
CA ALA A 163 -1.34 -4.47 3.01
C ALA A 163 -1.58 -5.99 3.15
N ALA A 164 -1.48 -6.70 2.05
CA ALA A 164 -1.65 -8.14 2.04
C ALA A 164 -0.62 -8.84 1.14
N VAL A 165 -0.05 -9.94 1.64
CA VAL A 165 0.88 -10.81 0.92
C VAL A 165 0.34 -12.25 0.90
N GLY A 166 0.03 -12.81 2.07
CA GLY A 166 -0.44 -14.18 2.21
C GLY A 166 -1.96 -14.33 2.05
N PRO A 167 -2.43 -15.58 1.81
CA PRO A 167 -3.83 -15.85 1.47
C PRO A 167 -4.85 -15.42 2.53
N ALA A 168 -4.52 -15.56 3.80
CA ALA A 168 -5.43 -15.16 4.89
C ALA A 168 -5.67 -13.64 4.92
N MET A 169 -4.61 -12.82 4.73
CA MET A 169 -4.72 -11.38 4.71
C MET A 169 -5.38 -10.88 3.42
N LEU A 170 -5.12 -11.54 2.27
CA LEU A 170 -5.83 -11.25 1.00
C LEU A 170 -7.34 -11.48 1.13
N LYS A 171 -7.74 -12.54 1.85
CA LYS A 171 -9.15 -12.81 2.15
C LYS A 171 -9.76 -11.67 2.97
N VAL A 172 -9.08 -11.21 4.02
CA VAL A 172 -9.55 -10.06 4.83
C VAL A 172 -9.65 -8.80 3.97
N ALA A 173 -8.63 -8.51 3.13
CA ALA A 173 -8.63 -7.36 2.24
C ALA A 173 -9.86 -7.36 1.32
N ALA A 174 -10.15 -8.49 0.68
CA ALA A 174 -11.25 -8.59 -0.28
C ALA A 174 -12.64 -8.58 0.36
N GLU A 175 -12.79 -9.17 1.55
CA GLU A 175 -14.07 -9.26 2.24
C GLU A 175 -14.43 -7.99 3.04
N GLU A 176 -13.45 -7.32 3.65
CA GLU A 176 -13.70 -6.22 4.61
C GLU A 176 -13.28 -4.83 4.10
N CYS A 177 -12.37 -4.73 3.10
CA CYS A 177 -11.72 -3.47 2.74
C CYS A 177 -12.13 -2.95 1.36
N ASP A 178 -11.83 -1.69 1.07
CA ASP A 178 -12.13 -1.02 -0.20
C ASP A 178 -10.99 -1.19 -1.22
N GLY A 179 -9.92 -1.85 -0.81
CA GLY A 179 -8.79 -2.18 -1.67
C GLY A 179 -7.68 -2.92 -0.95
N VAL A 180 -6.64 -3.25 -1.71
CA VAL A 180 -5.44 -3.91 -1.21
C VAL A 180 -4.19 -3.18 -1.65
N LYS A 181 -3.22 -3.04 -0.74
CA LYS A 181 -1.87 -2.58 -1.04
C LYS A 181 -0.94 -3.78 -1.12
N LEU A 182 -0.52 -4.10 -2.34
CA LEU A 182 0.34 -5.23 -2.64
C LEU A 182 1.81 -4.85 -2.43
N HIS A 183 2.58 -5.78 -1.91
CA HIS A 183 4.01 -5.58 -1.71
C HIS A 183 4.76 -5.55 -3.05
N GLY A 184 5.86 -4.78 -3.12
CA GLY A 184 6.72 -4.72 -4.30
C GLY A 184 7.37 -6.07 -4.68
N PHE A 185 7.60 -6.94 -3.70
CA PHE A 185 8.07 -8.31 -3.95
C PHE A 185 6.92 -9.19 -4.46
N CYS A 186 6.56 -8.98 -5.72
CA CYS A 186 5.47 -9.65 -6.41
C CYS A 186 5.82 -9.79 -7.89
N THR A 187 5.34 -10.84 -8.55
CA THR A 187 5.52 -11.07 -9.98
C THR A 187 4.18 -11.06 -10.70
N ARG A 188 4.17 -10.80 -12.03
CA ARG A 188 2.93 -10.88 -12.81
C ARG A 188 2.26 -12.24 -12.69
N LYS A 189 3.05 -13.33 -12.76
CA LYS A 189 2.54 -14.70 -12.60
C LYS A 189 1.86 -14.88 -11.23
N TYR A 190 2.49 -14.43 -10.15
CA TYR A 190 1.90 -14.53 -8.81
C TYR A 190 0.65 -13.67 -8.65
N LEU A 191 0.62 -12.47 -9.27
CA LEU A 191 -0.60 -11.65 -9.34
C LEU A 191 -1.74 -12.42 -10.02
N THR A 192 -1.49 -12.99 -11.20
CA THR A 192 -2.52 -13.67 -12.00
C THR A 192 -3.00 -14.97 -11.34
N ASP A 193 -2.06 -15.82 -10.88
CA ASP A 193 -2.36 -17.20 -10.49
C ASP A 193 -2.75 -17.32 -9.02
N ALA A 194 -2.30 -16.39 -8.19
CA ALA A 194 -2.48 -16.50 -6.74
C ALA A 194 -3.29 -15.34 -6.13
N ILE A 195 -3.01 -14.10 -6.48
CA ILE A 195 -3.60 -12.94 -5.82
C ILE A 195 -4.98 -12.63 -6.37
N MET A 196 -5.10 -12.43 -7.70
CA MET A 196 -6.36 -12.02 -8.32
C MET A 196 -7.50 -13.01 -8.10
N PRO A 197 -7.32 -14.34 -8.23
CA PRO A 197 -8.39 -15.28 -7.91
C PRO A 197 -8.90 -15.20 -6.47
N ARG A 198 -7.99 -14.93 -5.50
CA ARG A 198 -8.38 -14.77 -4.10
C ARG A 198 -9.14 -13.48 -3.83
N ILE A 199 -8.74 -12.40 -4.50
CA ILE A 199 -9.47 -11.12 -4.42
C ILE A 199 -10.87 -11.31 -5.01
N GLU A 200 -10.99 -11.87 -6.20
CA GLU A 200 -12.28 -12.09 -6.86
C GLU A 200 -13.23 -12.99 -6.04
N ALA A 201 -12.70 -14.07 -5.45
CA ALA A 201 -13.46 -14.93 -4.55
C ALA A 201 -13.94 -14.19 -3.29
N GLY A 202 -13.09 -13.39 -2.66
CA GLY A 202 -13.47 -12.62 -1.47
C GLY A 202 -14.48 -11.51 -1.79
N LEU A 203 -14.34 -10.83 -2.92
CA LEU A 203 -15.30 -9.83 -3.39
C LEU A 203 -16.67 -10.46 -3.67
N ALA A 204 -16.71 -11.66 -4.27
CA ALA A 204 -17.95 -12.38 -4.52
C ALA A 204 -18.65 -12.75 -3.21
N VAL A 205 -17.92 -13.21 -2.20
CA VAL A 205 -18.47 -13.50 -0.84
C VAL A 205 -19.05 -12.24 -0.21
N ALA A 206 -18.39 -11.09 -0.38
CA ALA A 206 -18.84 -9.81 0.17
C ALA A 206 -19.91 -9.10 -0.68
N GLY A 207 -20.31 -9.64 -1.83
CA GLY A 207 -21.24 -9.01 -2.77
C GLY A 207 -20.71 -7.71 -3.40
N ARG A 208 -19.39 -7.59 -3.54
CA ARG A 208 -18.70 -6.36 -3.99
C ARG A 208 -18.22 -6.49 -5.43
N LYS A 209 -18.24 -5.38 -6.16
CA LYS A 209 -17.79 -5.32 -7.55
C LYS A 209 -16.29 -5.01 -7.63
N ARG A 210 -15.58 -5.63 -8.58
CA ARG A 210 -14.15 -5.38 -8.83
C ARG A 210 -13.86 -3.93 -9.21
N GLU A 211 -14.78 -3.26 -9.86
CA GLU A 211 -14.63 -1.85 -10.27
C GLU A 211 -14.64 -0.87 -9.09
N ASN A 212 -15.15 -1.26 -7.94
CA ASN A 212 -15.16 -0.47 -6.71
C ASN A 212 -14.06 -0.90 -5.70
N TYR A 213 -13.13 -1.74 -6.12
CA TYR A 213 -12.06 -2.27 -5.29
C TYR A 213 -10.69 -1.95 -5.89
N GLU A 214 -9.86 -1.18 -5.19
CA GLU A 214 -8.55 -0.78 -5.70
C GLU A 214 -7.46 -1.81 -5.39
N THR A 215 -6.71 -2.21 -6.41
CA THR A 215 -5.49 -3.02 -6.28
C THR A 215 -4.27 -2.13 -6.53
N SER A 216 -3.49 -1.85 -5.50
CA SER A 216 -2.37 -0.89 -5.53
C SER A 216 -1.03 -1.58 -5.38
N GLY A 217 -0.01 -1.24 -6.18
CA GLY A 217 1.36 -1.77 -6.07
C GLY A 217 1.58 -3.08 -6.83
N GLY A 218 2.31 -4.02 -6.25
CA GLY A 218 2.52 -5.36 -6.84
C GLY A 218 3.76 -5.51 -7.72
N GLY A 219 4.78 -4.66 -7.54
CA GLY A 219 6.08 -4.76 -8.23
C GLY A 219 6.91 -3.51 -8.10
N PHE A 220 8.14 -3.58 -8.60
CA PHE A 220 9.08 -2.46 -8.63
C PHE A 220 9.10 -1.78 -9.99
N LEU A 221 9.68 -0.58 -10.03
CA LEU A 221 9.96 0.17 -11.23
C LEU A 221 11.46 0.52 -11.29
N ALA A 222 12.08 0.28 -12.44
CA ALA A 222 13.44 0.73 -12.73
C ALA A 222 13.42 1.54 -14.03
N THR A 223 13.38 2.87 -13.92
CA THR A 223 13.32 3.77 -15.08
C THR A 223 14.28 4.95 -14.91
N GLY A 224 14.66 5.58 -15.98
CA GLY A 224 15.58 6.71 -16.01
C GLY A 224 15.68 7.33 -17.40
N PRO A 225 16.39 8.45 -17.55
CA PRO A 225 16.57 9.12 -18.83
C PRO A 225 17.46 8.33 -19.80
N ASP A 226 18.32 7.46 -19.30
CA ASP A 226 19.30 6.69 -20.05
C ASP A 226 19.53 5.29 -19.47
N ASP A 227 20.20 4.44 -20.25
CA ASP A 227 20.46 3.05 -19.90
C ASP A 227 21.34 2.89 -18.64
N ALA A 228 22.27 3.80 -18.40
CA ALA A 228 23.15 3.77 -17.23
C ALA A 228 22.32 4.02 -15.94
N THR A 229 21.41 4.97 -15.99
CA THR A 229 20.48 5.25 -14.88
C THR A 229 19.53 4.09 -14.66
N VAL A 230 19.00 3.50 -15.71
CA VAL A 230 18.13 2.31 -15.65
C VAL A 230 18.89 1.13 -15.01
N ALA A 231 20.12 0.85 -15.45
CA ALA A 231 20.95 -0.22 -14.90
C ALA A 231 21.23 -0.02 -13.40
N LYS A 232 21.58 1.19 -12.98
CA LYS A 232 21.78 1.52 -11.56
C LYS A 232 20.53 1.25 -10.72
N ARG A 233 19.36 1.57 -11.25
CA ARG A 233 18.08 1.34 -10.56
C ARG A 233 17.66 -0.12 -10.57
N PHE A 234 18.00 -0.84 -11.63
CA PHE A 234 17.78 -2.28 -11.69
C PHE A 234 18.63 -3.02 -10.65
N GLU A 235 19.86 -2.56 -10.37
CA GLU A 235 20.66 -3.11 -9.26
C GLU A 235 20.02 -2.83 -7.89
N TRP A 236 19.40 -1.69 -7.70
CA TRP A 236 18.61 -1.44 -6.49
C TRP A 236 17.43 -2.43 -6.38
N VAL A 237 16.71 -2.70 -7.49
CA VAL A 237 15.65 -3.73 -7.52
C VAL A 237 16.21 -5.09 -7.14
N ARG A 238 17.36 -5.50 -7.70
CA ARG A 238 18.03 -6.77 -7.39
C ARG A 238 18.31 -6.90 -5.89
N GLN A 239 18.82 -5.85 -5.27
CA GLN A 239 19.04 -5.82 -3.81
C GLN A 239 17.73 -5.99 -3.03
N ARG A 240 16.63 -5.37 -3.48
CA ARG A 240 15.31 -5.53 -2.85
C ARG A 240 14.77 -6.94 -3.04
N VAL A 241 14.92 -7.52 -4.21
CA VAL A 241 14.54 -8.92 -4.49
C VAL A 241 15.31 -9.86 -3.58
N ALA A 242 16.62 -9.70 -3.45
CA ALA A 242 17.44 -10.50 -2.55
C ALA A 242 17.00 -10.36 -1.09
N PHE A 243 16.80 -9.12 -0.62
CA PHE A 243 16.38 -8.82 0.75
C PHE A 243 15.02 -9.44 1.10
N TYR A 244 14.01 -9.21 0.28
CA TYR A 244 12.67 -9.75 0.55
C TYR A 244 12.58 -11.24 0.29
N GLY A 245 13.29 -11.75 -0.75
CA GLY A 245 13.38 -13.18 -1.06
C GLY A 245 13.97 -14.01 0.06
N SER A 246 14.78 -13.43 0.95
CA SER A 246 15.32 -14.11 2.12
C SER A 246 14.29 -14.36 3.24
N THR A 247 13.13 -13.72 3.17
CA THR A 247 12.11 -13.74 4.22
C THR A 247 11.07 -14.83 3.94
N PRO A 248 10.88 -15.83 4.84
CA PRO A 248 9.99 -16.98 4.59
C PRO A 248 8.54 -16.61 4.22
N ALA A 249 8.02 -15.48 4.71
CA ALA A 249 6.67 -15.02 4.38
C ALA A 249 6.47 -14.74 2.88
N TYR A 250 7.55 -14.53 2.11
CA TYR A 250 7.50 -14.25 0.67
C TYR A 250 7.85 -15.49 -0.20
N TYR A 251 8.21 -16.62 0.38
CA TYR A 251 8.53 -17.84 -0.38
C TYR A 251 7.44 -18.28 -1.36
N PRO A 252 6.14 -18.12 -1.10
CA PRO A 252 5.11 -18.43 -2.09
C PRO A 252 5.28 -17.71 -3.43
N VAL A 253 5.88 -16.51 -3.45
CA VAL A 253 6.16 -15.77 -4.70
C VAL A 253 7.28 -16.46 -5.48
N LEU A 254 8.34 -16.92 -4.81
CA LEU A 254 9.44 -17.67 -5.42
C LEU A 254 8.97 -19.04 -5.89
N ALA A 255 8.19 -19.75 -5.08
CA ALA A 255 7.62 -21.07 -5.39
C ALA A 255 6.74 -21.03 -6.66
N ALA A 256 6.06 -19.94 -6.94
CA ALA A 256 5.31 -19.78 -8.19
C ALA A 256 6.19 -19.84 -9.45
N HIS A 257 7.50 -19.73 -9.28
CA HIS A 257 8.52 -19.81 -10.35
C HIS A 257 9.48 -20.99 -10.19
N GLY A 258 9.30 -21.89 -9.21
CA GLY A 258 10.23 -22.97 -8.92
C GLY A 258 11.59 -22.49 -8.38
N LEU A 259 11.58 -21.36 -7.64
CA LEU A 259 12.77 -20.68 -7.12
C LEU A 259 12.89 -20.83 -5.59
N GLU A 260 12.37 -21.91 -5.00
CA GLU A 260 12.40 -22.14 -3.56
C GLU A 260 13.83 -22.22 -3.01
N ASP A 261 14.73 -22.85 -3.75
CA ASP A 261 16.13 -22.98 -3.37
C ASP A 261 16.84 -21.62 -3.27
N LEU A 262 16.49 -20.67 -4.14
CA LEU A 262 17.00 -19.31 -4.05
C LEU A 262 16.56 -18.66 -2.73
N GLY A 263 15.30 -18.80 -2.33
CA GLY A 263 14.79 -18.28 -1.06
C GLY A 263 15.54 -18.87 0.15
N LEU A 264 15.77 -20.17 0.16
CA LEU A 264 16.53 -20.85 1.21
C LEU A 264 17.97 -20.36 1.27
N LYS A 265 18.65 -20.23 0.12
CA LYS A 265 20.02 -19.71 0.03
C LYS A 265 20.12 -18.27 0.55
N LEU A 266 19.22 -17.37 0.13
CA LEU A 266 19.18 -16.00 0.61
C LEU A 266 18.94 -15.93 2.11
N ASN A 267 18.06 -16.77 2.66
CA ASN A 267 17.83 -16.84 4.10
C ASN A 267 19.06 -17.32 4.87
N ALA A 268 19.80 -18.29 4.35
CA ALA A 268 21.06 -18.76 4.96
C ALA A 268 22.09 -17.62 5.02
N LEU A 269 22.28 -16.87 3.94
CA LEU A 269 23.19 -15.71 3.90
C LEU A 269 22.80 -14.62 4.94
N THR A 270 21.50 -14.39 5.17
CA THR A 270 21.09 -13.44 6.22
C THR A 270 21.46 -13.92 7.62
N ARG A 271 21.33 -15.23 7.91
CA ARG A 271 21.73 -15.80 9.20
C ARG A 271 23.22 -15.74 9.44
N GLU A 272 24.01 -15.79 8.37
CA GLU A 272 25.48 -15.65 8.40
C GLU A 272 25.94 -14.19 8.42
N GLY A 273 25.02 -13.22 8.33
CA GLY A 273 25.35 -11.79 8.27
C GLY A 273 25.94 -11.31 6.94
N LYS A 274 25.85 -12.13 5.88
CA LYS A 274 26.44 -11.87 4.54
C LYS A 274 25.51 -11.05 3.65
N TRP A 275 24.99 -9.97 4.16
CA TRP A 275 24.02 -9.11 3.46
C TRP A 275 24.52 -8.58 2.11
N GLY A 276 25.84 -8.24 2.02
CA GLY A 276 26.43 -7.71 0.79
C GLY A 276 26.59 -8.74 -0.34
N GLU A 277 26.44 -10.04 -0.04
CA GLU A 277 26.57 -11.12 -1.03
C GLU A 277 25.22 -11.49 -1.67
N MET A 278 24.12 -11.20 -0.99
CA MET A 278 22.80 -11.69 -1.36
C MET A 278 22.35 -11.26 -2.76
N ALA A 279 22.63 -10.03 -3.15
CA ALA A 279 22.24 -9.52 -4.47
C ALA A 279 22.93 -10.26 -5.62
N LYS A 280 24.15 -10.79 -5.40
CA LYS A 280 24.92 -11.55 -6.40
C LYS A 280 24.27 -12.92 -6.71
N GLU A 281 23.44 -13.42 -5.78
CA GLU A 281 22.73 -14.68 -5.95
C GLU A 281 21.43 -14.56 -6.75
N VAL A 282 21.01 -13.33 -7.08
CA VAL A 282 19.78 -13.08 -7.85
C VAL A 282 20.17 -12.82 -9.31
N PRO A 283 19.94 -13.77 -10.23
CA PRO A 283 20.20 -13.58 -11.65
C PRO A 283 19.33 -12.48 -12.28
N ASP A 284 19.73 -11.95 -13.43
CA ASP A 284 19.04 -10.87 -14.14
C ASP A 284 17.61 -11.24 -14.51
N ASP A 285 17.41 -12.43 -15.05
CA ASP A 285 16.10 -12.95 -15.45
C ASP A 285 15.15 -13.05 -14.26
N VAL A 286 15.66 -13.47 -13.09
CA VAL A 286 14.88 -13.50 -11.85
C VAL A 286 14.54 -12.08 -11.38
N ALA A 287 15.50 -11.15 -11.38
CA ALA A 287 15.23 -9.76 -10.97
C ALA A 287 14.18 -9.09 -11.88
N HIS A 288 14.20 -9.36 -13.18
CA HIS A 288 13.22 -8.88 -14.16
C HIS A 288 11.78 -9.36 -13.87
N LEU A 289 11.59 -10.51 -13.23
CA LEU A 289 10.26 -10.97 -12.81
C LEU A 289 9.56 -9.99 -11.85
N PHE A 290 10.32 -9.16 -11.12
CA PHE A 290 9.82 -8.30 -10.04
C PHE A 290 9.68 -6.83 -10.43
N ALA A 291 10.13 -6.39 -11.60
CA ALA A 291 10.12 -4.98 -12.00
C ALA A 291 9.62 -4.74 -13.42
N ALA A 292 9.00 -3.57 -13.65
CA ALA A 292 8.96 -2.97 -14.98
C ALA A 292 10.25 -2.16 -15.16
N VAL A 293 10.97 -2.43 -16.25
CA VAL A 293 12.30 -1.89 -16.54
C VAL A 293 12.34 -1.26 -17.91
N GLY A 294 12.88 -0.05 -18.00
CA GLY A 294 13.07 0.67 -19.26
C GLY A 294 13.34 2.15 -19.06
N ARG A 295 13.89 2.81 -20.09
CA ARG A 295 14.01 4.27 -20.10
C ARG A 295 12.63 4.94 -20.07
N HIS A 296 12.60 6.24 -19.80
CA HIS A 296 11.36 7.01 -19.72
C HIS A 296 10.48 6.87 -20.99
N ASP A 297 11.08 6.72 -22.15
CA ASP A 297 10.40 6.50 -23.45
C ASP A 297 9.91 5.06 -23.68
N GLN A 298 10.27 4.13 -22.80
CA GLN A 298 9.96 2.69 -22.92
C GLN A 298 9.14 2.16 -21.72
N ILE A 299 9.15 2.89 -20.59
CA ILE A 299 8.65 2.38 -19.31
C ILE A 299 7.13 2.16 -19.34
N VAL A 300 6.38 2.93 -20.11
CA VAL A 300 4.92 2.80 -20.20
C VAL A 300 4.54 1.42 -20.73
N ASP A 301 5.18 0.95 -21.78
CA ASP A 301 4.96 -0.39 -22.35
C ASP A 301 5.37 -1.49 -21.35
N ALA A 302 6.46 -1.28 -20.63
CA ALA A 302 6.91 -2.20 -19.59
C ALA A 302 5.91 -2.28 -18.41
N ILE A 303 5.34 -1.14 -18.01
CA ILE A 303 4.28 -1.05 -16.99
C ILE A 303 3.01 -1.77 -17.51
N GLU A 304 2.60 -1.54 -18.75
CA GLU A 304 1.41 -2.18 -19.28
C GLU A 304 1.59 -3.70 -19.37
N ARG A 305 2.71 -4.18 -19.91
CA ARG A 305 3.02 -5.62 -19.95
C ARG A 305 2.99 -6.26 -18.58
N ARG A 306 3.46 -5.55 -17.54
CA ARG A 306 3.59 -6.10 -16.20
C ARG A 306 2.32 -5.98 -15.37
N PHE A 307 1.67 -4.84 -15.38
CA PHE A 307 0.58 -4.47 -14.46
C PHE A 307 -0.78 -4.31 -15.13
N GLY A 308 -0.80 -4.09 -16.45
CA GLY A 308 -2.03 -3.78 -17.18
C GLY A 308 -3.15 -4.78 -16.95
N GLY A 309 -4.34 -4.27 -16.57
CA GLY A 309 -5.53 -5.06 -16.28
C GLY A 309 -5.55 -5.80 -14.93
N LEU A 310 -4.42 -5.85 -14.21
CA LEU A 310 -4.29 -6.52 -12.90
C LEU A 310 -4.24 -5.51 -11.74
N VAL A 311 -3.46 -4.45 -11.91
CA VAL A 311 -3.21 -3.43 -10.88
C VAL A 311 -3.84 -2.10 -11.32
N ASP A 312 -4.40 -1.35 -10.38
CA ASP A 312 -5.12 -0.11 -10.66
C ASP A 312 -4.26 1.12 -10.40
N SER A 313 -3.30 1.02 -9.48
CA SER A 313 -2.43 2.14 -9.12
C SER A 313 -1.00 1.71 -8.81
N LEU A 314 -0.05 2.60 -9.11
CA LEU A 314 1.36 2.45 -8.79
C LEU A 314 1.94 3.75 -8.22
N THR A 315 3.11 3.64 -7.58
CA THR A 315 3.88 4.80 -7.11
C THR A 315 5.05 5.02 -8.04
N LEU A 316 5.10 6.19 -8.70
CA LEU A 316 6.13 6.50 -9.68
C LEU A 316 7.37 7.15 -9.03
N ARG A 317 7.20 7.98 -8.00
CA ARG A 317 8.29 8.52 -7.19
C ARG A 317 8.45 7.74 -5.91
N GLY A 318 9.69 7.48 -5.55
CA GLY A 318 10.13 6.76 -4.38
C GLY A 318 11.59 6.38 -4.57
N ASP A 319 12.14 5.57 -3.66
CA ASP A 319 13.51 5.05 -3.81
C ASP A 319 13.65 4.35 -5.17
N GLY A 320 14.43 4.94 -6.08
CA GLY A 320 14.80 4.34 -7.35
C GLY A 320 14.13 4.90 -8.62
N VAL A 321 13.26 5.91 -8.57
CA VAL A 321 12.67 6.48 -9.79
C VAL A 321 13.32 7.81 -10.25
N GLY A 322 13.85 8.66 -9.35
CA GLY A 322 14.50 9.95 -9.71
C GLY A 322 13.53 10.98 -10.31
N GLU A 323 14.06 11.93 -11.09
CA GLU A 323 13.23 12.92 -11.78
C GLU A 323 12.32 12.26 -12.81
N VAL A 324 11.07 12.68 -12.81
CA VAL A 324 10.02 12.22 -13.73
C VAL A 324 9.87 13.28 -14.83
N PRO A 325 10.06 12.93 -16.11
CA PRO A 325 9.94 13.91 -17.20
C PRO A 325 8.46 14.37 -17.35
N PRO A 326 8.25 15.60 -17.82
CA PRO A 326 6.92 16.09 -18.14
C PRO A 326 6.17 15.12 -19.08
N GLY A 327 4.91 14.88 -18.81
CA GLY A 327 4.04 14.02 -19.62
C GLY A 327 4.07 12.52 -19.26
N LEU A 328 5.11 12.01 -18.59
CA LEU A 328 5.18 10.57 -18.26
C LEU A 328 4.04 10.10 -17.36
N VAL A 329 3.61 10.93 -16.40
CA VAL A 329 2.47 10.62 -15.55
C VAL A 329 1.20 10.41 -16.38
N GLN A 330 0.93 11.32 -17.33
CA GLN A 330 -0.22 11.26 -18.23
C GLN A 330 -0.17 10.04 -19.15
N ASP A 331 1.03 9.66 -19.62
CA ASP A 331 1.20 8.48 -20.45
C ASP A 331 0.93 7.18 -19.67
N ILE A 332 1.43 7.06 -18.45
CA ILE A 332 1.13 5.92 -17.57
C ILE A 332 -0.36 5.84 -17.23
N ARG A 333 -1.05 6.98 -17.09
CA ARG A 333 -2.50 6.99 -16.84
C ARG A 333 -3.33 6.34 -17.94
N ARG A 334 -2.79 6.20 -19.18
CA ARG A 334 -3.45 5.49 -20.29
C ARG A 334 -3.41 3.97 -20.15
N VAL A 335 -2.53 3.42 -19.31
CA VAL A 335 -2.43 1.98 -19.08
C VAL A 335 -3.76 1.45 -18.51
N PRO A 336 -4.35 0.38 -19.07
CA PRO A 336 -5.64 -0.14 -18.65
C PRO A 336 -5.67 -0.58 -17.17
N HIS A 337 -6.74 -0.24 -16.47
CA HIS A 337 -7.03 -0.68 -15.10
C HIS A 337 -8.54 -0.84 -14.88
N ARG A 338 -8.96 -1.48 -13.79
CA ARG A 338 -10.37 -1.82 -13.53
C ARG A 338 -11.07 -0.90 -12.54
N TYR A 339 -10.35 -0.27 -11.61
CA TYR A 339 -10.94 0.58 -10.57
C TYR A 339 -11.60 1.83 -11.15
N ARG A 340 -12.83 2.13 -10.71
CA ARG A 340 -13.65 3.27 -11.16
C ARG A 340 -14.05 4.22 -10.04
N GLY A 341 -13.68 3.90 -8.81
CA GLY A 341 -14.00 4.67 -7.61
C GLY A 341 -14.63 3.79 -6.53
N PRO A 342 -14.71 4.30 -5.29
CA PRO A 342 -15.39 3.58 -4.21
C PRO A 342 -16.87 3.36 -4.55
N ALA A 343 -17.48 2.34 -3.94
CA ALA A 343 -18.92 2.17 -4.02
C ALA A 343 -19.62 3.38 -3.38
N VAL A 344 -20.58 3.96 -4.07
CA VAL A 344 -21.40 5.08 -3.60
C VAL A 344 -22.51 4.57 -2.71
#